data_2e98c339f258ab2c8bc144bc7b1596d6
#
_entry.id   2e98c339f258ab2c8bc144bc7b1596d6
#
_cell.length_a   1.000
_cell.length_b   1.000
_cell.length_c   1.000
_cell.angle_alpha   90.00
_cell.angle_beta   90.00
_cell.angle_gamma   90.00
#
_symmetry.space_group_name_H-M   'P 1'
#
loop_
_entity.id
_entity.type
_entity.pdbx_description
1 polymer ?
#
loop_
_entity_poly.entity_id
_entity_poly.type
_entity_poly.pdbx_seq_one_letter_code
_entity_poly.pdbx_strand_id
1 'polypeptide(L)'
;MRKYTASVIAAGCLWGLMGLFTRTLAACGVDATGAIVLRCGIAALLFGATILVRDPKQFRIRLRDFWCFFGTGICSLLFFTYCYFQAITIMDLSTAAVLLYTAPSIVMVLSLLLFHERITAQKLIALVLAFAGCCLVSLVGGEHKLSTIGILYGLGAGFGYALYSIFARYALDRGYSSSTVNFYSCLLTTAGAAILWGAAQPLNVMFASWQGFGLCTALGIVTCYLPYLLYTYGLSGLETGKASILASFEPVVATIVGIFVFHETLTPLSALGCVCVLSAVVLLNLKRRQKEN
;
A
#
# COMPACT_ATOMS: atom_id res chain seq x y z
N MET A 1 -13.96 -16.28 -5.31
CA MET A 1 -14.06 -15.01 -4.56
C MET A 1 -13.37 -15.06 -3.19
N ARG A 2 -13.62 -16.03 -2.31
CA ARG A 2 -12.99 -16.09 -0.97
C ARG A 2 -11.45 -15.98 -0.97
N LYS A 3 -10.76 -16.69 -1.87
CA LYS A 3 -9.29 -16.66 -1.97
C LYS A 3 -8.72 -15.27 -2.30
N TYR A 4 -9.37 -14.53 -3.19
CA TYR A 4 -8.94 -13.18 -3.55
C TYR A 4 -9.15 -12.18 -2.42
N THR A 5 -10.30 -12.28 -1.72
CA THR A 5 -10.56 -11.46 -0.53
C THR A 5 -9.54 -11.74 0.58
N ALA A 6 -9.27 -13.02 0.88
CA ALA A 6 -8.27 -13.40 1.88
C ALA A 6 -6.86 -12.88 1.52
N SER A 7 -6.49 -12.93 0.22
CA SER A 7 -5.21 -12.39 -0.23
C SER A 7 -5.08 -10.89 -0.01
N VAL A 8 -6.14 -10.11 -0.29
CA VAL A 8 -6.10 -8.65 -0.06
C VAL A 8 -6.03 -8.32 1.43
N ILE A 9 -6.79 -9.03 2.27
CA ILE A 9 -6.73 -8.83 3.73
C ILE A 9 -5.34 -9.19 4.25
N ALA A 10 -4.75 -10.30 3.80
CA ALA A 10 -3.39 -10.70 4.17
C ALA A 10 -2.35 -9.65 3.72
N ALA A 11 -2.53 -9.03 2.54
CA ALA A 11 -1.68 -7.92 2.12
C ALA A 11 -1.79 -6.72 3.08
N GLY A 12 -3.01 -6.34 3.47
CA GLY A 12 -3.24 -5.29 4.48
C GLY A 12 -2.59 -5.61 5.82
N CYS A 13 -2.67 -6.88 6.28
CA CYS A 13 -1.99 -7.31 7.49
C CYS A 13 -0.46 -7.13 7.40
N LEU A 14 0.14 -7.49 6.27
CA LEU A 14 1.58 -7.34 6.06
C LEU A 14 2.00 -5.87 5.97
N TRP A 15 1.20 -5.01 5.34
CA TRP A 15 1.46 -3.57 5.34
C TRP A 15 1.37 -2.97 6.74
N GLY A 16 0.46 -3.44 7.59
CA GLY A 16 0.36 -3.03 8.99
C GLY A 16 1.63 -3.31 9.83
N LEU A 17 2.48 -4.25 9.39
CA LEU A 17 3.79 -4.49 9.99
C LEU A 17 4.86 -3.48 9.57
N MET A 18 4.57 -2.60 8.61
CA MET A 18 5.56 -1.68 8.04
C MET A 18 6.17 -0.76 9.10
N GLY A 19 5.38 -0.29 10.07
CA GLY A 19 5.84 0.55 11.18
C GLY A 19 6.94 -0.11 12.02
N LEU A 20 6.86 -1.42 12.22
CA LEU A 20 7.89 -2.18 12.93
C LEU A 20 9.25 -2.09 12.22
N PHE A 21 9.27 -2.37 10.92
CA PHE A 21 10.50 -2.36 10.14
C PHE A 21 11.07 -0.95 9.97
N THR A 22 10.22 0.05 9.69
CA THR A 22 10.68 1.43 9.48
C THR A 22 11.28 2.03 10.76
N ARG A 23 10.68 1.81 11.94
CA ARG A 23 11.23 2.28 13.23
C ARG A 23 12.57 1.60 13.54
N THR A 24 12.68 0.29 13.29
CA THR A 24 13.94 -0.45 13.53
C THR A 24 15.05 0.00 12.57
N LEU A 25 14.74 0.22 11.29
CA LEU A 25 15.72 0.68 10.30
C LEU A 25 16.14 2.14 10.53
N ALA A 26 15.24 3.00 11.00
CA ALA A 26 15.57 4.37 11.39
C ALA A 26 16.62 4.39 12.52
N ALA A 27 16.51 3.47 13.48
CA ALA A 27 17.53 3.30 14.54
C ALA A 27 18.89 2.83 13.99
N CYS A 28 18.92 2.19 12.81
CA CYS A 28 20.14 1.80 12.09
C CYS A 28 20.65 2.89 11.13
N GLY A 29 20.02 4.08 11.10
CA GLY A 29 20.42 5.20 10.26
C GLY A 29 19.88 5.18 8.83
N VAL A 30 18.92 4.28 8.51
CA VAL A 30 18.21 4.29 7.24
C VAL A 30 16.96 5.15 7.37
N ASP A 31 16.94 6.24 6.63
CA ASP A 31 15.76 7.10 6.55
C ASP A 31 14.63 6.43 5.70
N ALA A 32 13.47 7.06 5.70
CA ALA A 32 12.33 6.52 4.99
C ALA A 32 12.55 6.47 3.46
N THR A 33 13.35 7.36 2.88
CA THR A 33 13.71 7.37 1.45
C THR A 33 14.60 6.18 1.10
N GLY A 34 15.61 5.92 1.92
CA GLY A 34 16.47 4.74 1.81
C GLY A 34 15.70 3.43 1.99
N ALA A 35 14.73 3.40 2.89
CA ALA A 35 13.87 2.24 3.09
C ALA A 35 13.09 1.86 1.81
N ILE A 36 12.71 2.85 0.97
CA ILE A 36 12.02 2.57 -0.30
C ILE A 36 12.97 1.96 -1.33
N VAL A 37 14.18 2.50 -1.46
CA VAL A 37 15.19 1.93 -2.34
C VAL A 37 15.42 0.46 -1.99
N LEU A 38 15.60 0.15 -0.70
CA LEU A 38 15.84 -1.21 -0.22
C LEU A 38 14.62 -2.12 -0.45
N ARG A 39 13.44 -1.71 0.02
CA ARG A 39 12.24 -2.58 -0.04
C ARG A 39 11.81 -2.86 -1.48
N CYS A 40 11.80 -1.84 -2.33
CA CYS A 40 11.42 -2.02 -3.74
C CYS A 40 12.52 -2.73 -4.52
N GLY A 41 13.82 -2.45 -4.25
CA GLY A 41 14.94 -3.14 -4.88
C GLY A 41 14.95 -4.64 -4.58
N ILE A 42 14.81 -5.02 -3.31
CA ILE A 42 14.73 -6.42 -2.90
C ILE A 42 13.49 -7.09 -3.50
N ALA A 43 12.33 -6.41 -3.48
CA ALA A 43 11.12 -6.95 -4.08
C ALA A 43 11.28 -7.14 -5.60
N ALA A 44 11.92 -6.20 -6.32
CA ALA A 44 12.21 -6.33 -7.74
C ALA A 44 13.09 -7.56 -8.02
N LEU A 45 14.14 -7.78 -7.23
CA LEU A 45 14.99 -8.96 -7.35
C LEU A 45 14.20 -10.25 -7.12
N LEU A 46 13.35 -10.31 -6.10
CA LEU A 46 12.54 -11.48 -5.77
C LEU A 46 11.45 -11.74 -6.82
N PHE A 47 10.78 -10.72 -7.34
CA PHE A 47 9.84 -10.87 -8.44
C PHE A 47 10.56 -11.31 -9.73
N GLY A 48 11.73 -10.75 -10.00
CA GLY A 48 12.59 -11.17 -11.12
C GLY A 48 12.99 -12.64 -11.00
N ALA A 49 13.45 -13.08 -9.84
CA ALA A 49 13.76 -14.48 -9.56
C ALA A 49 12.52 -15.39 -9.70
N THR A 50 11.36 -14.93 -9.20
CA THR A 50 10.09 -15.67 -9.33
C THR A 50 9.71 -15.87 -10.81
N ILE A 51 9.84 -14.83 -11.63
CA ILE A 51 9.56 -14.91 -13.07
C ILE A 51 10.56 -15.83 -13.75
N LEU A 52 11.85 -15.70 -13.43
CA LEU A 52 12.91 -16.50 -14.02
C LEU A 52 12.70 -18.02 -13.78
N VAL A 53 12.28 -18.38 -12.56
CA VAL A 53 12.06 -19.78 -12.18
C VAL A 53 10.75 -20.33 -12.71
N ARG A 54 9.67 -19.54 -12.73
CA ARG A 54 8.34 -20.02 -13.13
C ARG A 54 8.12 -20.00 -14.63
N ASP A 55 8.35 -18.85 -15.25
CA ASP A 55 8.16 -18.64 -16.69
C ASP A 55 8.89 -17.36 -17.14
N PRO A 56 10.11 -17.48 -17.72
CA PRO A 56 10.89 -16.33 -18.19
C PRO A 56 10.18 -15.49 -19.29
N LYS A 57 9.16 -16.05 -19.96
CA LYS A 57 8.40 -15.30 -20.97
C LYS A 57 7.62 -14.14 -20.34
N GLN A 58 7.35 -14.19 -19.04
CA GLN A 58 6.65 -13.14 -18.30
C GLN A 58 7.46 -11.83 -18.18
N PHE A 59 8.78 -11.84 -18.47
CA PHE A 59 9.55 -10.58 -18.65
C PHE A 59 9.16 -9.82 -19.92
N ARG A 60 8.52 -10.47 -20.88
CA ARG A 60 8.17 -9.81 -22.14
C ARG A 60 6.95 -8.93 -21.95
N ILE A 61 7.12 -7.63 -22.12
CA ILE A 61 6.05 -6.64 -22.15
C ILE A 61 5.99 -6.00 -23.53
N ARG A 62 4.78 -5.58 -23.93
CA ARG A 62 4.59 -4.82 -25.16
C ARG A 62 4.89 -3.34 -24.87
N LEU A 63 5.69 -2.69 -25.71
CA LEU A 63 6.03 -1.27 -25.54
C LEU A 63 4.78 -0.39 -25.40
N ARG A 64 3.71 -0.69 -26.14
CA ARG A 64 2.45 0.05 -26.05
C ARG A 64 1.77 -0.04 -24.68
N ASP A 65 2.11 -1.04 -23.85
CA ASP A 65 1.53 -1.27 -22.52
C ASP A 65 2.47 -0.77 -21.41
N PHE A 66 3.66 -0.25 -21.78
CA PHE A 66 4.67 0.24 -20.82
C PHE A 66 4.12 1.31 -19.87
N TRP A 67 3.17 2.12 -20.34
CA TRP A 67 2.51 3.14 -19.53
C TRP A 67 1.81 2.58 -18.27
N CYS A 68 1.33 1.32 -18.29
CA CYS A 68 0.76 0.68 -17.10
C CYS A 68 1.82 0.52 -16.01
N PHE A 69 3.02 0.09 -16.39
CA PHE A 69 4.14 -0.16 -15.47
C PHE A 69 4.79 1.16 -15.02
N PHE A 70 4.92 2.12 -15.91
CA PHE A 70 5.34 3.48 -15.57
C PHE A 70 4.32 4.10 -14.60
N GLY A 71 3.04 3.91 -14.85
CA GLY A 71 1.94 4.35 -13.99
C GLY A 71 2.03 3.73 -12.59
N THR A 72 2.24 2.41 -12.46
CA THR A 72 2.36 1.76 -11.15
C THR A 72 3.66 2.13 -10.44
N GLY A 73 4.79 2.21 -11.14
CA GLY A 73 6.09 2.47 -10.51
C GLY A 73 6.34 3.95 -10.23
N ILE A 74 6.21 4.81 -11.25
CA ILE A 74 6.59 6.22 -11.15
C ILE A 74 5.39 7.07 -10.70
N CYS A 75 4.28 7.03 -11.45
CA CYS A 75 3.12 7.89 -11.14
C CYS A 75 2.38 7.47 -9.87
N SER A 76 2.55 6.22 -9.44
CA SER A 76 1.98 5.74 -8.18
C SER A 76 3.04 5.64 -7.09
N LEU A 77 3.79 4.55 -7.00
CA LEU A 77 4.65 4.26 -5.85
C LEU A 77 5.67 5.35 -5.54
N LEU A 78 6.37 5.86 -6.55
CA LEU A 78 7.37 6.90 -6.35
C LEU A 78 6.72 8.24 -6.00
N PHE A 79 5.71 8.65 -6.77
CA PHE A 79 4.98 9.91 -6.55
C PHE A 79 4.26 9.91 -5.19
N PHE A 80 3.55 8.82 -4.86
CA PHE A 80 2.93 8.63 -3.54
C PHE A 80 3.95 8.85 -2.44
N THR A 81 5.08 8.20 -2.53
CA THR A 81 6.13 8.27 -1.52
C THR A 81 6.70 9.67 -1.38
N TYR A 82 7.02 10.33 -2.49
CA TYR A 82 7.49 11.71 -2.49
C TYR A 82 6.47 12.64 -1.79
N CYS A 83 5.20 12.57 -2.21
CA CYS A 83 4.14 13.39 -1.62
C CYS A 83 3.95 13.10 -0.12
N TYR A 84 3.98 11.83 0.27
CA TYR A 84 3.80 11.45 1.67
C TYR A 84 4.94 11.97 2.55
N PHE A 85 6.19 11.90 2.07
CA PHE A 85 7.32 12.47 2.80
C PHE A 85 7.23 13.98 2.93
N GLN A 86 6.88 14.70 1.87
CA GLN A 86 6.65 16.13 1.95
C GLN A 86 5.53 16.47 2.95
N ALA A 87 4.45 15.68 2.96
CA ALA A 87 3.36 15.87 3.90
C ALA A 87 3.82 15.75 5.37
N ILE A 88 4.56 14.68 5.71
CA ILE A 88 5.00 14.44 7.10
C ILE A 88 6.12 15.37 7.57
N THR A 89 6.82 16.07 6.67
CA THR A 89 7.77 17.13 7.05
C THR A 89 7.09 18.44 7.40
N ILE A 90 5.88 18.66 6.89
CA ILE A 90 5.12 19.91 7.05
C ILE A 90 4.01 19.77 8.08
N MET A 91 3.45 18.57 8.22
CA MET A 91 2.33 18.26 9.10
C MET A 91 2.66 17.08 10.01
N ASP A 92 1.79 16.83 11.00
CA ASP A 92 1.88 15.63 11.82
C ASP A 92 1.66 14.35 10.99
N LEU A 93 2.35 13.29 11.36
CA LEU A 93 2.23 11.97 10.73
C LEU A 93 0.77 11.47 10.71
N SER A 94 0.03 11.73 11.79
CA SER A 94 -1.38 11.36 11.93
C SER A 94 -2.25 12.04 10.88
N THR A 95 -2.07 13.34 10.68
CA THR A 95 -2.82 14.12 9.68
C THR A 95 -2.47 13.68 8.26
N ALA A 96 -1.19 13.44 7.98
CA ALA A 96 -0.75 12.92 6.68
C ALA A 96 -1.34 11.53 6.39
N ALA A 97 -1.42 10.65 7.41
CA ALA A 97 -2.05 9.33 7.28
C ALA A 97 -3.55 9.41 7.00
N VAL A 98 -4.29 10.31 7.66
CA VAL A 98 -5.72 10.53 7.37
C VAL A 98 -5.93 10.92 5.91
N LEU A 99 -5.11 11.83 5.39
CA LEU A 99 -5.19 12.25 3.98
C LEU A 99 -4.82 11.11 3.03
N LEU A 100 -3.84 10.28 3.37
CA LEU A 100 -3.51 9.07 2.62
C LEU A 100 -4.71 8.11 2.54
N TYR A 101 -5.47 7.93 3.63
CA TYR A 101 -6.64 7.05 3.65
C TYR A 101 -7.85 7.57 2.85
N THR A 102 -7.74 8.71 2.18
CA THR A 102 -8.67 9.09 1.11
C THR A 102 -8.52 8.21 -0.14
N ALA A 103 -7.40 7.49 -0.29
CA ALA A 103 -7.12 6.64 -1.44
C ALA A 103 -8.24 5.65 -1.82
N PRO A 104 -8.88 4.89 -0.91
CA PRO A 104 -9.99 4.00 -1.28
C PRO A 104 -11.18 4.76 -1.90
N SER A 105 -11.44 5.98 -1.45
CA SER A 105 -12.49 6.84 -2.04
C SER A 105 -12.12 7.22 -3.48
N ILE A 106 -10.88 7.61 -3.70
CA ILE A 106 -10.34 7.95 -5.02
C ILE A 106 -10.37 6.73 -5.95
N VAL A 107 -9.94 5.55 -5.45
CA VAL A 107 -10.02 4.29 -6.22
C VAL A 107 -11.46 4.00 -6.62
N MET A 108 -12.43 4.17 -5.71
CA MET A 108 -13.84 3.88 -6.00
C MET A 108 -14.39 4.82 -7.08
N VAL A 109 -14.04 6.11 -7.04
CA VAL A 109 -14.43 7.08 -8.08
C VAL A 109 -13.77 6.74 -9.41
N LEU A 110 -12.46 6.50 -9.42
CA LEU A 110 -11.72 6.16 -10.64
C LEU A 110 -12.18 4.83 -11.22
N SER A 111 -12.48 3.83 -10.40
CA SER A 111 -12.96 2.53 -10.90
C SER A 111 -14.38 2.61 -11.49
N LEU A 112 -15.24 3.48 -10.96
CA LEU A 112 -16.52 3.79 -11.59
C LEU A 112 -16.32 4.41 -12.97
N LEU A 113 -15.44 5.41 -13.09
CA LEU A 113 -15.24 6.18 -14.32
C LEU A 113 -14.50 5.38 -15.41
N LEU A 114 -13.48 4.58 -15.01
CA LEU A 114 -12.56 3.93 -15.94
C LEU A 114 -12.94 2.47 -16.23
N PHE A 115 -13.49 1.75 -15.25
CA PHE A 115 -13.85 0.33 -15.38
C PHE A 115 -15.36 0.10 -15.31
N HIS A 116 -16.17 1.16 -15.16
CA HIS A 116 -17.62 1.08 -15.01
C HIS A 116 -18.07 0.17 -13.87
N GLU A 117 -17.27 0.09 -12.80
CA GLU A 117 -17.59 -0.66 -11.59
C GLU A 117 -18.78 -0.01 -10.88
N ARG A 118 -19.79 -0.80 -10.52
CA ARG A 118 -21.00 -0.27 -9.86
C ARG A 118 -20.70 0.09 -8.40
N ILE A 119 -21.05 1.32 -8.01
CA ILE A 119 -21.06 1.74 -6.61
C ILE A 119 -22.37 1.24 -5.99
N THR A 120 -22.27 0.27 -5.08
CA THR A 120 -23.42 -0.23 -4.32
C THR A 120 -23.47 0.45 -2.94
N ALA A 121 -24.68 0.54 -2.34
CA ALA A 121 -24.81 1.07 -0.98
C ALA A 121 -23.90 0.31 0.02
N GLN A 122 -23.74 -1.01 -0.17
CA GLN A 122 -22.83 -1.82 0.64
C GLN A 122 -21.36 -1.36 0.53
N LYS A 123 -20.86 -1.06 -0.68
CA LYS A 123 -19.52 -0.52 -0.88
C LYS A 123 -19.37 0.88 -0.29
N LEU A 124 -20.39 1.73 -0.44
CA LEU A 124 -20.38 3.09 0.09
C LEU A 124 -20.34 3.10 1.62
N ILE A 125 -21.19 2.31 2.27
CA ILE A 125 -21.22 2.19 3.74
C ILE A 125 -19.87 1.62 4.23
N ALA A 126 -19.34 0.59 3.57
CA ALA A 126 -18.04 0.01 3.93
C ALA A 126 -16.89 1.01 3.74
N LEU A 127 -16.93 1.84 2.70
CA LEU A 127 -15.96 2.91 2.50
C LEU A 127 -16.00 3.94 3.61
N VAL A 128 -17.19 4.41 3.98
CA VAL A 128 -17.37 5.39 5.07
C VAL A 128 -16.87 4.82 6.40
N LEU A 129 -17.22 3.56 6.71
CA LEU A 129 -16.75 2.88 7.92
C LEU A 129 -15.23 2.70 7.93
N ALA A 130 -14.64 2.28 6.81
CA ALA A 130 -13.19 2.10 6.71
C ALA A 130 -12.46 3.45 6.87
N PHE A 131 -12.91 4.48 6.17
CA PHE A 131 -12.31 5.81 6.24
C PHE A 131 -12.45 6.41 7.65
N ALA A 132 -13.64 6.38 8.24
CA ALA A 132 -13.85 6.84 9.61
C ALA A 132 -12.99 6.07 10.61
N GLY A 133 -12.89 4.75 10.45
CA GLY A 133 -12.05 3.90 11.30
C GLY A 133 -10.57 4.26 11.19
N CYS A 134 -10.05 4.45 9.97
CA CYS A 134 -8.68 4.89 9.74
C CYS A 134 -8.40 6.27 10.35
N CYS A 135 -9.34 7.21 10.22
CA CYS A 135 -9.25 8.53 10.86
C CYS A 135 -9.17 8.41 12.38
N LEU A 136 -10.07 7.62 12.99
CA LEU A 136 -10.10 7.43 14.46
C LEU A 136 -8.82 6.79 14.99
N VAL A 137 -8.22 5.84 14.26
CA VAL A 137 -6.93 5.25 14.65
C VAL A 137 -5.80 6.26 14.53
N SER A 138 -5.79 7.07 13.46
CA SER A 138 -4.69 7.98 13.14
C SER A 138 -4.70 9.26 13.98
N LEU A 139 -5.88 9.76 14.39
CA LEU A 139 -6.02 11.04 15.11
C LEU A 139 -5.66 10.96 16.61
N VAL A 140 -5.26 9.80 17.10
CA VAL A 140 -4.86 9.63 18.50
C VAL A 140 -3.44 10.12 18.70
N GLY A 141 -3.27 11.24 19.43
CA GLY A 141 -1.99 11.61 20.05
C GLY A 141 -1.13 12.66 19.35
N GLY A 142 -1.67 13.54 18.49
CA GLY A 142 -0.90 14.61 17.85
C GLY A 142 -1.45 16.02 18.06
N GLU A 143 -0.57 17.02 18.14
CA GLU A 143 -0.93 18.41 17.87
C GLU A 143 -1.20 18.53 16.36
N HIS A 144 -2.42 18.87 15.97
CA HIS A 144 -2.79 18.93 14.56
C HIS A 144 -2.31 20.22 13.89
N LYS A 145 -1.10 20.20 13.34
CA LYS A 145 -0.59 21.29 12.52
C LYS A 145 -1.14 21.15 11.10
N LEU A 146 -2.09 22.01 10.74
CA LEU A 146 -2.65 22.08 9.40
C LEU A 146 -1.89 23.09 8.55
N SER A 147 -1.45 22.68 7.36
CA SER A 147 -0.84 23.54 6.35
C SER A 147 -1.51 23.24 4.99
N THR A 148 -1.90 24.30 4.27
CA THR A 148 -2.50 24.13 2.94
C THR A 148 -1.59 23.34 2.00
N ILE A 149 -0.29 23.62 2.02
CA ILE A 149 0.71 22.89 1.20
C ILE A 149 0.81 21.44 1.67
N GLY A 150 0.82 21.20 2.99
CA GLY A 150 0.82 19.86 3.56
C GLY A 150 -0.42 19.06 3.17
N ILE A 151 -1.61 19.69 3.17
CA ILE A 151 -2.86 19.06 2.72
C ILE A 151 -2.78 18.67 1.24
N LEU A 152 -2.24 19.54 0.37
CA LEU A 152 -2.05 19.22 -1.04
C LEU A 152 -1.11 18.02 -1.24
N TYR A 153 0.00 17.95 -0.50
CA TYR A 153 0.88 16.79 -0.53
C TYR A 153 0.21 15.54 0.03
N GLY A 154 -0.54 15.63 1.13
CA GLY A 154 -1.26 14.50 1.71
C GLY A 154 -2.33 13.91 0.77
N LEU A 155 -3.12 14.79 0.12
CA LEU A 155 -4.07 14.36 -0.92
C LEU A 155 -3.36 13.83 -2.16
N GLY A 156 -2.22 14.42 -2.56
CA GLY A 156 -1.36 13.90 -3.61
C GLY A 156 -0.84 12.50 -3.30
N ALA A 157 -0.48 12.24 -2.03
CA ALA A 157 -0.10 10.91 -1.57
C ALA A 157 -1.27 9.92 -1.68
N GLY A 158 -2.47 10.28 -1.22
CA GLY A 158 -3.68 9.47 -1.38
C GLY A 158 -4.01 9.18 -2.84
N PHE A 159 -3.88 10.17 -3.72
CA PHE A 159 -4.07 10.01 -5.16
C PHE A 159 -3.02 9.07 -5.78
N GLY A 160 -1.73 9.29 -5.50
CA GLY A 160 -0.65 8.42 -5.98
C GLY A 160 -0.81 6.98 -5.50
N TYR A 161 -1.20 6.77 -4.24
CA TYR A 161 -1.50 5.44 -3.71
C TYR A 161 -2.67 4.77 -4.45
N ALA A 162 -3.74 5.52 -4.75
CA ALA A 162 -4.89 5.03 -5.50
C ALA A 162 -4.52 4.60 -6.92
N LEU A 163 -3.64 5.34 -7.59
CA LEU A 163 -3.21 5.05 -8.96
C LEU A 163 -2.57 3.67 -9.12
N TYR A 164 -1.95 3.11 -8.06
CA TYR A 164 -1.43 1.74 -8.13
C TYR A 164 -2.51 0.74 -8.51
N SER A 165 -3.65 0.78 -7.83
CA SER A 165 -4.77 -0.13 -8.08
C SER A 165 -5.31 0.01 -9.49
N ILE A 166 -5.36 1.24 -9.99
CA ILE A 166 -5.88 1.55 -11.33
C ILE A 166 -4.92 1.04 -12.43
N PHE A 167 -3.65 1.42 -12.36
CA PHE A 167 -2.68 0.99 -13.39
C PHE A 167 -2.39 -0.52 -13.32
N ALA A 168 -2.35 -1.10 -12.10
CA ALA A 168 -2.21 -2.54 -11.94
C ALA A 168 -3.41 -3.29 -12.54
N ARG A 169 -4.64 -2.78 -12.35
CA ARG A 169 -5.85 -3.34 -12.98
C ARG A 169 -5.73 -3.34 -14.50
N TYR A 170 -5.32 -2.22 -15.10
CA TYR A 170 -5.11 -2.15 -16.54
C TYR A 170 -4.07 -3.15 -17.05
N ALA A 171 -3.00 -3.39 -16.32
CA ALA A 171 -1.99 -4.38 -16.69
C ALA A 171 -2.54 -5.81 -16.57
N LEU A 172 -3.26 -6.13 -15.49
CA LEU A 172 -3.90 -7.43 -15.28
C LEU A 172 -4.94 -7.75 -16.37
N ASP A 173 -5.77 -6.78 -16.75
CA ASP A 173 -6.80 -6.93 -17.79
C ASP A 173 -6.17 -7.14 -19.18
N ARG A 174 -4.90 -6.76 -19.38
CA ARG A 174 -4.10 -7.07 -20.59
C ARG A 174 -3.41 -8.43 -20.56
N GLY A 175 -3.64 -9.22 -19.50
CA GLY A 175 -3.12 -10.57 -19.35
C GLY A 175 -1.72 -10.65 -18.73
N TYR A 176 -1.18 -9.55 -18.21
CA TYR A 176 0.09 -9.60 -17.46
C TYR A 176 -0.11 -10.26 -16.10
N SER A 177 0.88 -11.05 -15.67
CA SER A 177 0.83 -11.70 -14.37
C SER A 177 1.09 -10.70 -13.24
N SER A 178 0.60 -11.02 -12.02
CA SER A 178 0.91 -10.23 -10.83
C SER A 178 2.42 -10.04 -10.62
N SER A 179 3.22 -11.07 -10.92
CA SER A 179 4.68 -10.99 -10.80
C SER A 179 5.29 -9.99 -11.80
N THR A 180 4.81 -9.98 -13.05
CA THR A 180 5.25 -9.01 -14.07
C THR A 180 4.92 -7.58 -13.68
N VAL A 181 3.68 -7.34 -13.23
CA VAL A 181 3.24 -6.00 -12.79
C VAL A 181 4.13 -5.51 -11.67
N ASN A 182 4.32 -6.32 -10.64
CA ASN A 182 5.10 -5.93 -9.46
C ASN A 182 6.61 -5.82 -9.76
N PHE A 183 7.16 -6.69 -10.62
CA PHE A 183 8.56 -6.58 -11.04
C PHE A 183 8.86 -5.22 -11.63
N TYR A 184 8.13 -4.82 -12.67
CA TYR A 184 8.36 -3.54 -13.34
C TYR A 184 8.01 -2.35 -12.45
N SER A 185 6.96 -2.45 -11.63
CA SER A 185 6.61 -1.40 -10.67
C SER A 185 7.75 -1.16 -9.68
N CYS A 186 8.24 -2.22 -9.04
CA CYS A 186 9.33 -2.12 -8.05
C CYS A 186 10.66 -1.70 -8.70
N LEU A 187 10.96 -2.21 -9.90
CA LEU A 187 12.17 -1.84 -10.63
C LEU A 187 12.20 -0.35 -10.96
N LEU A 188 11.11 0.18 -11.53
CA LEU A 188 10.99 1.59 -11.88
C LEU A 188 10.99 2.49 -10.64
N THR A 189 10.29 2.07 -9.57
CA THR A 189 10.31 2.80 -8.29
C THR A 189 11.72 2.86 -7.71
N THR A 190 12.44 1.73 -7.69
CA THR A 190 13.81 1.68 -7.18
C THR A 190 14.74 2.57 -7.99
N ALA A 191 14.65 2.50 -9.32
CA ALA A 191 15.47 3.34 -10.21
C ALA A 191 15.16 4.83 -9.97
N GLY A 192 13.89 5.22 -9.94
CA GLY A 192 13.48 6.59 -9.68
C GLY A 192 13.89 7.08 -8.29
N ALA A 193 13.72 6.26 -7.27
CA ALA A 193 14.11 6.59 -5.89
C ALA A 193 15.65 6.72 -5.76
N ALA A 194 16.41 5.84 -6.40
CA ALA A 194 17.87 5.89 -6.41
C ALA A 194 18.41 7.15 -7.13
N ILE A 195 17.74 7.60 -8.19
CA ILE A 195 18.08 8.84 -8.90
C ILE A 195 17.76 10.07 -8.04
N LEU A 196 16.61 10.09 -7.36
CA LEU A 196 16.15 11.26 -6.58
C LEU A 196 16.87 11.39 -5.25
N TRP A 197 17.10 10.28 -4.55
CA TRP A 197 17.59 10.29 -3.14
C TRP A 197 18.91 9.55 -2.94
N GLY A 198 19.41 8.87 -3.98
CA GLY A 198 20.61 8.05 -3.89
C GLY A 198 20.35 6.66 -3.32
N ALA A 199 21.27 5.74 -3.57
CA ALA A 199 21.20 4.36 -3.10
C ALA A 199 22.40 3.97 -2.22
N ALA A 200 23.46 4.76 -2.19
CA ALA A 200 24.73 4.37 -1.54
C ALA A 200 24.56 4.20 -0.02
N GLN A 201 23.94 5.15 0.64
CA GLN A 201 23.76 5.13 2.10
C GLN A 201 22.93 3.92 2.56
N PRO A 202 21.70 3.66 2.04
CA PRO A 202 20.93 2.50 2.47
C PRO A 202 21.59 1.16 2.12
N LEU A 203 22.32 1.06 1.01
CA LEU A 203 23.08 -0.13 0.67
C LEU A 203 24.28 -0.35 1.60
N ASN A 204 24.98 0.71 2.00
CA ASN A 204 26.05 0.60 2.99
C ASN A 204 25.53 0.05 4.32
N VAL A 205 24.38 0.50 4.82
CA VAL A 205 23.76 -0.04 6.03
C VAL A 205 23.37 -1.51 5.85
N MET A 206 22.78 -1.86 4.72
CA MET A 206 22.41 -3.24 4.41
C MET A 206 23.61 -4.19 4.46
N PHE A 207 24.74 -3.80 3.88
CA PHE A 207 25.93 -4.64 3.78
C PHE A 207 26.92 -4.48 4.92
N ALA A 208 26.71 -3.55 5.86
CA ALA A 208 27.61 -3.33 7.01
C ALA A 208 27.60 -4.52 8.00
N SER A 209 26.51 -5.28 8.09
CA SER A 209 26.38 -6.39 9.02
C SER A 209 25.35 -7.45 8.55
N TRP A 210 25.49 -8.67 9.06
CA TRP A 210 24.47 -9.72 8.84
C TRP A 210 23.09 -9.34 9.38
N GLN A 211 23.03 -8.60 10.48
CA GLN A 211 21.78 -8.08 11.04
C GLN A 211 21.14 -7.06 10.11
N GLY A 212 21.93 -6.10 9.60
CA GLY A 212 21.48 -5.13 8.61
C GLY A 212 20.96 -5.80 7.35
N PHE A 213 21.71 -6.78 6.82
CA PHE A 213 21.27 -7.55 5.65
C PHE A 213 19.96 -8.29 5.91
N GLY A 214 19.82 -8.99 7.05
CA GLY A 214 18.62 -9.71 7.43
C GLY A 214 17.41 -8.79 7.58
N LEU A 215 17.58 -7.65 8.27
CA LEU A 215 16.52 -6.67 8.50
C LEU A 215 16.03 -6.02 7.20
N CYS A 216 16.95 -5.58 6.32
CA CYS A 216 16.60 -5.00 5.04
C CYS A 216 15.91 -6.02 4.13
N THR A 217 16.38 -7.27 4.13
CA THR A 217 15.77 -8.36 3.36
C THR A 217 14.36 -8.65 3.88
N ALA A 218 14.18 -8.75 5.19
CA ALA A 218 12.87 -8.94 5.81
C ALA A 218 11.91 -7.77 5.50
N LEU A 219 12.38 -6.52 5.55
CA LEU A 219 11.62 -5.36 5.09
C LEU A 219 11.11 -5.56 3.66
N GLY A 220 11.99 -5.89 2.72
CA GLY A 220 11.62 -6.08 1.31
C GLY A 220 10.61 -7.20 1.10
N ILE A 221 10.80 -8.33 1.78
CA ILE A 221 9.90 -9.49 1.70
C ILE A 221 8.53 -9.17 2.31
N VAL A 222 8.52 -8.73 3.57
CA VAL A 222 7.29 -8.62 4.37
C VAL A 222 6.47 -7.41 4.00
N THR A 223 7.10 -6.29 3.64
CA THR A 223 6.38 -5.03 3.40
C THR A 223 6.22 -4.69 1.91
N CYS A 224 6.90 -5.42 1.01
CA CYS A 224 6.83 -5.15 -0.41
C CYS A 224 6.53 -6.40 -1.23
N TYR A 225 7.43 -7.40 -1.28
CA TYR A 225 7.25 -8.56 -2.15
C TYR A 225 5.93 -9.32 -1.87
N LEU A 226 5.74 -9.80 -0.65
CA LEU A 226 4.54 -10.58 -0.30
C LEU A 226 3.25 -9.77 -0.39
N PRO A 227 3.12 -8.57 0.20
CA PRO A 227 1.85 -7.85 0.16
C PRO A 227 1.48 -7.40 -1.25
N TYR A 228 2.42 -6.94 -2.08
CA TYR A 228 2.10 -6.58 -3.45
C TYR A 228 1.74 -7.79 -4.31
N LEU A 229 2.39 -8.95 -4.11
CA LEU A 229 1.99 -10.20 -4.76
C LEU A 229 0.55 -10.58 -4.39
N LEU A 230 0.23 -10.56 -3.11
CA LEU A 230 -1.09 -10.92 -2.58
C LEU A 230 -2.18 -9.92 -3.00
N TYR A 231 -1.88 -8.62 -2.94
CA TYR A 231 -2.80 -7.57 -3.35
C TYR A 231 -3.12 -7.64 -4.83
N THR A 232 -2.10 -7.72 -5.69
CA THR A 232 -2.27 -7.78 -7.14
C THR A 232 -2.96 -9.08 -7.57
N TYR A 233 -2.66 -10.20 -6.90
CA TYR A 233 -3.41 -11.44 -7.09
C TYR A 233 -4.88 -11.28 -6.66
N GLY A 234 -5.15 -10.64 -5.54
CA GLY A 234 -6.51 -10.34 -5.10
C GLY A 234 -7.26 -9.44 -6.09
N LEU A 235 -6.57 -8.42 -6.60
CA LEU A 235 -7.09 -7.47 -7.58
C LEU A 235 -7.47 -8.16 -8.92
N SER A 236 -6.80 -9.25 -9.30
CA SER A 236 -7.16 -10.01 -10.51
C SER A 236 -8.53 -10.70 -10.44
N GLY A 237 -9.11 -10.86 -9.25
CA GLY A 237 -10.40 -11.54 -9.06
C GLY A 237 -11.44 -10.75 -8.27
N LEU A 238 -11.15 -9.50 -7.90
CA LEU A 238 -12.06 -8.59 -7.21
C LEU A 238 -12.24 -7.30 -8.01
N GLU A 239 -13.34 -6.61 -7.77
CA GLU A 239 -13.48 -5.22 -8.22
C GLU A 239 -12.46 -4.32 -7.51
N THR A 240 -11.92 -3.35 -8.24
CA THR A 240 -10.82 -2.49 -7.80
C THR A 240 -11.19 -1.71 -6.54
N GLY A 241 -12.38 -1.12 -6.51
CA GLY A 241 -12.89 -0.39 -5.35
C GLY A 241 -13.05 -1.29 -4.12
N LYS A 242 -13.53 -2.55 -4.30
CA LYS A 242 -13.64 -3.50 -3.19
C LYS A 242 -12.27 -3.91 -2.65
N ALA A 243 -11.30 -4.17 -3.52
CA ALA A 243 -9.95 -4.53 -3.10
C ALA A 243 -9.29 -3.41 -2.29
N SER A 244 -9.45 -2.15 -2.73
CA SER A 244 -8.88 -0.99 -2.01
C SER A 244 -9.46 -0.83 -0.60
N ILE A 245 -10.80 -0.96 -0.42
CA ILE A 245 -11.40 -0.87 0.92
C ILE A 245 -10.93 -2.03 1.82
N LEU A 246 -10.80 -3.25 1.28
CA LEU A 246 -10.32 -4.39 2.06
C LEU A 246 -8.86 -4.22 2.51
N ALA A 247 -8.03 -3.54 1.71
CA ALA A 247 -6.65 -3.23 2.07
C ALA A 247 -6.54 -2.25 3.25
N SER A 248 -7.58 -1.44 3.52
CA SER A 248 -7.66 -0.56 4.71
C SER A 248 -7.71 -1.32 6.04
N PHE A 249 -7.47 -2.62 6.05
CA PHE A 249 -7.23 -3.42 7.27
C PHE A 249 -5.87 -3.12 7.94
N GLU A 250 -4.96 -2.49 7.22
CA GLU A 250 -3.61 -2.12 7.65
C GLU A 250 -3.56 -1.44 9.02
N PRO A 251 -4.35 -0.38 9.34
CA PRO A 251 -4.28 0.31 10.64
C PRO A 251 -4.66 -0.57 11.83
N VAL A 252 -5.50 -1.58 11.63
CA VAL A 252 -5.86 -2.53 12.70
C VAL A 252 -4.64 -3.32 13.14
N VAL A 253 -3.86 -3.82 12.18
CA VAL A 253 -2.64 -4.57 12.47
C VAL A 253 -1.56 -3.64 13.02
N ALA A 254 -1.43 -2.43 12.48
CA ALA A 254 -0.50 -1.43 13.00
C ALA A 254 -0.79 -1.10 14.47
N THR A 255 -2.07 -0.96 14.86
CA THR A 255 -2.48 -0.77 16.26
C THR A 255 -2.10 -1.96 17.13
N ILE A 256 -2.34 -3.19 16.67
CA ILE A 256 -1.96 -4.42 17.39
C ILE A 256 -0.44 -4.45 17.62
N VAL A 257 0.35 -4.17 16.58
CA VAL A 257 1.81 -4.09 16.69
C VAL A 257 2.26 -2.99 17.66
N GLY A 258 1.61 -1.83 17.59
CA GLY A 258 1.85 -0.70 18.53
C GLY A 258 1.72 -1.14 19.98
N ILE A 259 0.63 -1.85 20.31
CA ILE A 259 0.37 -2.32 21.67
C ILE A 259 1.38 -3.39 22.10
N PHE A 260 1.57 -4.46 21.31
CA PHE A 260 2.33 -5.64 21.75
C PHE A 260 3.84 -5.48 21.61
N VAL A 261 4.31 -4.70 20.64
CA VAL A 261 5.74 -4.53 20.37
C VAL A 261 6.29 -3.21 20.95
N PHE A 262 5.52 -2.14 20.82
CA PHE A 262 5.95 -0.81 21.26
C PHE A 262 5.33 -0.39 22.60
N HIS A 263 4.52 -1.28 23.21
CA HIS A 263 3.84 -1.02 24.51
C HIS A 263 2.99 0.26 24.51
N GLU A 264 2.42 0.60 23.34
CA GLU A 264 1.54 1.75 23.19
C GLU A 264 0.19 1.47 23.88
N THR A 265 -0.42 2.48 24.48
CA THR A 265 -1.70 2.34 25.15
C THR A 265 -2.84 2.35 24.14
N LEU A 266 -3.73 1.35 24.20
CA LEU A 266 -4.95 1.35 23.40
C LEU A 266 -5.91 2.40 23.93
N THR A 267 -6.14 3.45 23.15
CA THR A 267 -7.15 4.45 23.51
C THR A 267 -8.54 3.98 23.08
N PRO A 268 -9.63 4.45 23.76
CA PRO A 268 -10.98 4.14 23.34
C PRO A 268 -11.28 4.52 21.88
N LEU A 269 -10.64 5.61 21.40
CA LEU A 269 -10.80 6.11 20.04
C LEU A 269 -10.16 5.16 19.01
N SER A 270 -8.93 4.69 19.30
CA SER A 270 -8.29 3.67 18.44
C SER A 270 -9.06 2.35 18.42
N ALA A 271 -9.60 1.92 19.57
CA ALA A 271 -10.42 0.72 19.66
C ALA A 271 -11.67 0.84 18.79
N LEU A 272 -12.39 1.97 18.88
CA LEU A 272 -13.56 2.26 18.05
C LEU A 272 -13.18 2.28 16.55
N GLY A 273 -12.05 2.89 16.21
CA GLY A 273 -11.54 2.91 14.85
C GLY A 273 -11.28 1.51 14.30
N CYS A 274 -10.64 0.64 15.06
CA CYS A 274 -10.43 -0.77 14.68
C CYS A 274 -11.78 -1.50 14.47
N VAL A 275 -12.78 -1.29 15.33
CA VAL A 275 -14.12 -1.88 15.17
C VAL A 275 -14.78 -1.38 13.88
N CYS A 276 -14.65 -0.11 13.53
CA CYS A 276 -15.19 0.44 12.29
C CYS A 276 -14.54 -0.23 11.05
N VAL A 277 -13.21 -0.37 11.02
CA VAL A 277 -12.50 -1.04 9.92
C VAL A 277 -12.90 -2.51 9.80
N LEU A 278 -12.93 -3.23 10.92
CA LEU A 278 -13.38 -4.63 10.94
C LEU A 278 -14.81 -4.78 10.42
N SER A 279 -15.71 -3.88 10.83
CA SER A 279 -17.10 -3.84 10.38
C SER A 279 -17.21 -3.61 8.87
N ALA A 280 -16.36 -2.73 8.30
CA ALA A 280 -16.29 -2.51 6.86
C ALA A 280 -15.88 -3.78 6.09
N VAL A 281 -14.85 -4.48 6.58
CA VAL A 281 -14.37 -5.74 5.98
C VAL A 281 -15.44 -6.82 6.05
N VAL A 282 -16.11 -6.97 7.20
CA VAL A 282 -17.21 -7.94 7.37
C VAL A 282 -18.36 -7.60 6.41
N LEU A 283 -18.78 -6.34 6.38
CA LEU A 283 -19.86 -5.87 5.51
C LEU A 283 -19.62 -6.22 4.04
N LEU A 284 -18.40 -5.98 3.53
CA LEU A 284 -18.03 -6.29 2.14
C LEU A 284 -18.02 -7.79 1.81
N ASN A 285 -17.94 -8.65 2.83
CA ASN A 285 -17.94 -10.10 2.66
C ASN A 285 -19.32 -10.75 2.87
N LEU A 286 -20.30 -10.01 3.40
CA LEU A 286 -21.66 -10.48 3.50
C LEU A 286 -22.23 -10.68 2.08
N LYS A 287 -22.74 -11.89 1.80
CA LYS A 287 -23.45 -12.16 0.54
C LYS A 287 -24.72 -11.31 0.52
N ARG A 288 -24.86 -10.41 -0.43
CA ARG A 288 -26.15 -9.82 -0.75
C ARG A 288 -27.06 -10.98 -1.16
N ARG A 289 -28.14 -11.27 -0.39
CA ARG A 289 -29.27 -12.05 -0.91
C ARG A 289 -29.77 -11.25 -2.11
N GLN A 290 -29.47 -11.72 -3.32
CA GLN A 290 -30.17 -11.24 -4.50
C GLN A 290 -31.64 -11.59 -4.24
N LYS A 291 -32.49 -10.58 -4.04
CA LYS A 291 -33.89 -10.71 -4.32
C LYS A 291 -33.96 -10.91 -5.83
N GLU A 292 -34.14 -12.16 -6.26
CA GLU A 292 -34.70 -12.48 -7.57
C GLU A 292 -36.09 -11.82 -7.60
N ASN A 293 -36.22 -10.77 -8.40
CA ASN A 293 -37.46 -10.27 -8.97
C ASN A 293 -37.36 -10.36 -10.47
#